data_73712ac03e55fd11eda3a0c3ebcbfd34
#
_entry.id   73712ac03e55fd11eda3a0c3ebcbfd34
#
_cell.length_a   1.000
_cell.length_b   1.000
_cell.length_c   1.000
_cell.angle_alpha   90.00
_cell.angle_beta   90.00
_cell.angle_gamma   90.00
#
_symmetry.space_group_name_H-M   'P 1'
#
loop_
_entity.id
_entity.type
_entity.pdbx_description
1 polymer ?
#
loop_
_entity_poly.entity_id
_entity_poly.type
_entity_poly.pdbx_seq_one_letter_code
_entity_poly.pdbx_strand_id
1 'polypeptide(L)'
;MKPYYAVIFTSKRTHIEEGYAEMAELMTQLAQQQEGFISVESARNEIGITVSYWKDLESIKKWKANVDHLVAQQLGREKWYEAYTTRICLVEREYSFTK
;
A
#
# COMPACT_ATOMS: atom_id res chain seq x y z
N MET A 1 7.47 -22.99 -5.06
CA MET A 1 7.05 -21.58 -5.16
C MET A 1 8.12 -20.67 -4.59
N LYS A 2 8.47 -19.62 -5.30
CA LYS A 2 9.41 -18.64 -4.78
C LYS A 2 8.73 -17.80 -3.71
N PRO A 3 9.40 -17.49 -2.62
CA PRO A 3 8.89 -16.51 -1.66
C PRO A 3 8.66 -15.16 -2.34
N TYR A 4 7.69 -14.44 -1.83
CA TYR A 4 7.42 -13.08 -2.28
C TYR A 4 7.12 -12.23 -1.04
N TYR A 5 6.78 -10.97 -1.23
CA TYR A 5 6.70 -10.03 -0.12
C TYR A 5 5.34 -9.36 -0.07
N ALA A 6 4.92 -9.05 1.14
CA ALA A 6 3.70 -8.29 1.39
C ALA A 6 4.06 -6.98 2.07
N VAL A 7 3.45 -5.89 1.61
CA VAL A 7 3.49 -4.60 2.30
C VAL A 7 2.13 -4.44 2.96
N ILE A 8 2.12 -4.40 4.27
CA ILE A 8 0.89 -4.25 5.05
C ILE A 8 0.84 -2.83 5.58
N PHE A 9 -0.13 -2.06 5.10
CA PHE A 9 -0.35 -0.68 5.50
C PHE A 9 -1.62 -0.61 6.31
N THR A 10 -1.48 -0.32 7.60
CA THR A 10 -2.63 -0.14 8.49
C THR A 10 -2.72 1.34 8.85
N SER A 11 -3.92 1.89 8.80
CA SER A 11 -4.09 3.32 8.99
C SER A 11 -5.39 3.67 9.70
N LYS A 12 -5.35 4.81 10.38
CA LYS A 12 -6.51 5.44 10.96
C LYS A 12 -6.63 6.81 10.32
N ARG A 13 -7.80 7.11 9.76
CA ARG A 13 -8.04 8.34 9.00
C ARG A 13 -8.45 9.50 9.89
N THR A 14 -8.11 10.72 9.42
CA THR A 14 -8.75 11.95 9.93
C THR A 14 -10.12 12.06 9.26
N HIS A 15 -10.88 13.07 9.63
CA HIS A 15 -12.17 13.34 9.00
C HIS A 15 -12.05 14.06 7.66
N ILE A 16 -10.84 14.39 7.22
CA ILE A 16 -10.62 15.14 5.98
C ILE A 16 -10.69 14.19 4.79
N GLU A 17 -11.69 14.40 3.94
CA GLU A 17 -11.92 13.59 2.75
C GLU A 17 -11.32 14.19 1.49
N GLU A 18 -11.16 15.52 1.47
CA GLU A 18 -10.69 16.22 0.28
C GLU A 18 -9.38 15.68 -0.25
N GLY A 19 -9.39 15.23 -1.49
CA GLY A 19 -8.19 14.74 -2.19
C GLY A 19 -7.79 13.32 -1.85
N TYR A 20 -8.42 12.71 -0.85
CA TYR A 20 -8.01 11.37 -0.41
C TYR A 20 -8.27 10.29 -1.45
N ALA A 21 -9.47 10.26 -2.00
CA ALA A 21 -9.83 9.22 -2.97
C ALA A 21 -8.95 9.28 -4.21
N GLU A 22 -8.69 10.48 -4.70
CA GLU A 22 -7.83 10.70 -5.86
C GLU A 22 -6.40 10.26 -5.58
N MET A 23 -5.89 10.59 -4.40
CA MET A 23 -4.54 10.18 -4.00
C MET A 23 -4.42 8.66 -3.86
N ALA A 24 -5.41 8.03 -3.22
CA ALA A 24 -5.44 6.59 -3.05
C ALA A 24 -5.44 5.87 -4.40
N GLU A 25 -6.21 6.38 -5.36
CA GLU A 25 -6.24 5.83 -6.71
C GLU A 25 -4.91 6.00 -7.42
N LEU A 26 -4.28 7.16 -7.31
CA LEU A 26 -2.96 7.40 -7.89
C LEU A 26 -1.90 6.46 -7.32
N MET A 27 -1.93 6.24 -6.02
CA MET A 27 -0.99 5.30 -5.38
C MET A 27 -1.17 3.88 -5.90
N THR A 28 -2.42 3.46 -6.08
CA THR A 28 -2.72 2.13 -6.63
C THR A 28 -2.25 2.03 -8.08
N GLN A 29 -2.49 3.04 -8.89
CA GLN A 29 -2.03 3.07 -10.28
C GLN A 29 -0.51 3.02 -10.37
N LEU A 30 0.18 3.77 -9.52
CA LEU A 30 1.64 3.73 -9.45
C LEU A 30 2.16 2.33 -9.11
N ALA A 31 1.52 1.67 -8.15
CA ALA A 31 1.88 0.32 -7.77
C ALA A 31 1.73 -0.64 -8.94
N GLN A 32 0.60 -0.57 -9.63
CA GLN A 32 0.31 -1.45 -10.76
C GLN A 32 1.27 -1.28 -11.93
N GLN A 33 1.88 -0.12 -12.05
CA GLN A 33 2.84 0.18 -13.11
C GLN A 33 4.26 -0.29 -12.77
N GLN A 34 4.52 -0.64 -11.52
CA GLN A 34 5.85 -1.04 -11.10
C GLN A 34 6.18 -2.46 -11.53
N GLU A 35 7.40 -2.67 -11.98
CA GLU A 35 7.91 -4.01 -12.18
C GLU A 35 7.95 -4.71 -10.82
N GLY A 36 7.51 -5.95 -10.77
CA GLY A 36 7.50 -6.72 -9.53
C GLY A 36 6.22 -6.62 -8.73
N PHE A 37 5.27 -5.78 -9.14
CA PHE A 37 3.95 -5.75 -8.51
C PHE A 37 3.18 -7.03 -8.83
N ILE A 38 2.54 -7.62 -7.82
CA ILE A 38 1.73 -8.83 -7.99
C ILE A 38 0.25 -8.50 -7.88
N SER A 39 -0.18 -7.99 -6.74
CA SER A 39 -1.58 -7.66 -6.52
C SER A 39 -1.74 -6.78 -5.28
N VAL A 40 -2.95 -6.27 -5.08
CA VAL A 40 -3.30 -5.46 -3.92
C VAL A 40 -4.74 -5.73 -3.52
N GLU A 41 -4.98 -5.72 -2.24
CA GLU A 41 -6.32 -5.82 -1.68
C GLU A 41 -6.43 -4.92 -0.46
N SER A 42 -7.61 -4.39 -0.21
CA SER A 42 -7.79 -3.48 0.92
C SER A 42 -9.22 -3.52 1.44
N ALA A 43 -9.34 -3.15 2.69
CA ALA A 43 -10.63 -3.00 3.35
C ALA A 43 -10.49 -1.91 4.41
N ARG A 44 -11.58 -1.21 4.66
CA ARG A 44 -11.59 -0.14 5.65
C ARG A 44 -12.91 -0.10 6.39
N ASN A 45 -12.78 0.01 7.70
CA ASN A 45 -13.85 0.40 8.60
C ASN A 45 -13.25 1.47 9.52
N GLU A 46 -13.14 1.23 10.82
CA GLU A 46 -12.44 2.16 11.71
C GLU A 46 -10.94 2.18 11.42
N ILE A 47 -10.40 1.03 11.06
CA ILE A 47 -9.01 0.88 10.63
C ILE A 47 -9.01 0.44 9.18
N GLY A 48 -8.15 1.06 8.38
CA GLY A 48 -7.93 0.66 7.00
C GLY A 48 -6.75 -0.28 6.92
N ILE A 49 -6.88 -1.32 6.13
CA ILE A 49 -5.81 -2.27 5.89
C ILE A 49 -5.65 -2.44 4.39
N THR A 50 -4.46 -2.15 3.89
CA THR A 50 -4.11 -2.39 2.49
C THR A 50 -2.92 -3.32 2.47
N VAL A 51 -3.04 -4.42 1.74
CA VAL A 51 -1.95 -5.36 1.56
C VAL A 51 -1.60 -5.42 0.09
N SER A 52 -0.37 -5.08 -0.24
CA SER A 52 0.15 -5.22 -1.60
C SER A 52 1.23 -6.30 -1.62
N TYR A 53 1.27 -7.02 -2.73
CA TYR A 53 2.18 -8.16 -2.88
C TYR A 53 3.18 -7.89 -3.99
N TRP A 54 4.44 -8.23 -3.73
CA TRP A 54 5.57 -7.82 -4.56
C TRP A 54 6.55 -8.97 -4.74
N LYS A 55 7.13 -9.02 -5.90
CA LYS A 55 8.11 -10.04 -6.27
C LYS A 55 9.39 -9.96 -5.41
N ASP A 56 9.86 -8.76 -5.12
CA ASP A 56 11.11 -8.56 -4.39
C ASP A 56 11.14 -7.22 -3.63
N LEU A 57 12.13 -7.09 -2.76
CA LEU A 57 12.31 -5.89 -1.93
C LEU A 57 12.71 -4.66 -2.73
N GLU A 58 13.43 -4.83 -3.81
CA GLU A 58 13.86 -3.72 -4.65
C GLU A 58 12.66 -3.02 -5.31
N SER A 59 11.69 -3.80 -5.76
CA SER A 59 10.46 -3.26 -6.33
C SER A 59 9.68 -2.45 -5.31
N ILE A 60 9.60 -2.94 -4.08
CA ILE A 60 8.95 -2.21 -2.98
C ILE A 60 9.65 -0.89 -2.71
N LYS A 61 10.97 -0.90 -2.67
CA LYS A 61 11.77 0.29 -2.41
C LYS A 61 11.54 1.37 -3.46
N LYS A 62 11.51 0.98 -4.73
CA LYS A 62 11.26 1.90 -5.84
C LYS A 62 9.86 2.50 -5.77
N TRP A 63 8.87 1.65 -5.54
CA TRP A 63 7.49 2.11 -5.41
C TRP A 63 7.32 3.07 -4.24
N LYS A 64 7.90 2.72 -3.09
CA LYS A 64 7.81 3.56 -1.90
C LYS A 64 8.41 4.94 -2.12
N ALA A 65 9.53 5.03 -2.81
CA ALA A 65 10.15 6.31 -3.14
C ALA A 65 9.22 7.18 -3.98
N ASN A 66 8.54 6.60 -4.97
CA ASN A 66 7.58 7.33 -5.79
C ASN A 66 6.36 7.79 -4.98
N VAL A 67 5.85 6.94 -4.11
CA VAL A 67 4.71 7.28 -3.25
C VAL A 67 5.08 8.40 -2.28
N ASP A 68 6.24 8.33 -1.66
CA ASP A 68 6.69 9.35 -0.72
C ASP A 68 6.81 10.72 -1.40
N HIS A 69 7.33 10.74 -2.63
CA HIS A 69 7.44 11.96 -3.40
C HIS A 69 6.04 12.54 -3.73
N LEU A 70 5.14 11.70 -4.19
CA LEU A 70 3.78 12.09 -4.53
C LEU A 70 3.03 12.65 -3.31
N VAL A 71 3.13 11.97 -2.19
CA VAL A 71 2.47 12.39 -0.94
C VAL A 71 3.04 13.71 -0.44
N ALA A 72 4.35 13.90 -0.55
CA ALA A 72 5.00 15.16 -0.18
C ALA A 72 4.49 16.33 -1.01
N GLN A 73 4.28 16.11 -2.32
CA GLN A 73 3.75 17.16 -3.20
C GLN A 73 2.33 17.59 -2.80
N GLN A 74 1.56 16.70 -2.23
CA GLN A 74 0.19 16.96 -1.82
C GLN A 74 0.05 17.45 -0.38
N LEU A 75 1.17 17.76 0.28
CA LEU A 75 1.21 18.16 1.69
C LEU A 75 0.65 17.11 2.64
N GLY A 76 0.67 15.88 2.16
CA GLY A 76 0.35 14.85 2.76
C GLY A 76 -0.28 14.06 3.76
N ARG A 77 0.55 13.32 4.41
CA ARG A 77 0.13 12.25 5.31
C ARG A 77 -0.69 12.75 6.47
N GLU A 78 -0.28 13.85 7.05
CA GLU A 78 -0.91 14.46 8.22
C GLU A 78 -2.32 14.96 7.94
N LYS A 79 -2.58 15.32 6.68
CA LYS A 79 -3.89 15.77 6.27
C LYS A 79 -4.93 14.65 6.37
N TRP A 80 -4.57 13.46 5.93
CA TRP A 80 -5.50 12.34 5.78
C TRP A 80 -5.41 11.29 6.87
N TYR A 81 -4.27 11.18 7.54
CA TYR A 81 -4.04 10.11 8.50
C TYR A 81 -3.77 10.63 9.91
N GLU A 82 -4.49 10.05 10.86
CA GLU A 82 -4.24 10.25 12.28
C GLU A 82 -3.06 9.39 12.71
N ALA A 83 -2.97 8.19 12.15
CA ALA A 83 -1.89 7.26 12.40
C ALA A 83 -1.78 6.25 11.28
N TYR A 84 -0.59 5.75 11.02
CA TYR A 84 -0.40 4.61 10.11
C TYR A 84 0.88 3.87 10.44
N THR A 85 0.92 2.62 10.03
CA THR A 85 2.10 1.77 10.15
C THR A 85 2.23 0.95 8.87
N THR A 86 3.45 0.88 8.35
CA THR A 86 3.76 0.06 7.18
C THR A 86 4.69 -1.05 7.62
N ARG A 87 4.34 -2.29 7.26
CA ARG A 87 5.17 -3.46 7.55
C ARG A 87 5.48 -4.18 6.26
N ILE A 88 6.72 -4.57 6.10
CA ILE A 88 7.17 -5.34 4.95
C ILE A 88 7.49 -6.75 5.45
N CYS A 89 6.80 -7.73 4.89
CA CYS A 89 6.85 -9.10 5.38
C CYS A 89 7.21 -10.06 4.27
N LEU A 90 7.95 -11.09 4.61
CA LEU A 90 8.23 -12.19 3.72
C LEU A 90 7.06 -13.16 3.76
N VAL A 91 6.50 -13.50 2.61
CA VAL A 91 5.50 -14.56 2.50
C VAL A 91 6.26 -15.84 2.17
N GLU A 92 6.46 -16.68 3.15
CA GLU A 92 7.19 -17.94 2.97
C GLU A 92 6.33 -19.00 2.29
N ARG A 93 5.07 -19.05 2.62
CA ARG A 93 4.10 -20.03 2.10
C ARG A 93 2.72 -19.43 2.05
N GLU A 94 1.90 -19.93 1.17
CA GLU A 94 0.50 -19.57 1.12
C GLU A 94 -0.35 -20.83 0.89
N TYR A 95 -1.56 -20.77 1.40
CA TYR A 95 -2.55 -21.83 1.21
C TYR A 95 -3.85 -21.14 0.80
N SER A 96 -4.52 -21.70 -0.19
CA SER A 96 -5.73 -21.09 -0.74
C SER A 96 -6.83 -22.11 -0.89
N PHE A 97 -8.05 -21.64 -0.81
CA PHE A 97 -9.23 -22.43 -1.10
C PHE A 97 -10.18 -21.56 -1.92
N THR A 98 -10.68 -22.13 -2.99
CA THR A 98 -11.70 -21.46 -3.81
C THR A 98 -12.84 -22.46 -4.01
N LYS A 99 -14.05 -22.03 -3.74
CA LYS A 99 -15.22 -22.87 -3.91
C LYS A 99 -15.72 -22.81 -5.37
#